data_87b7d8ee7a0191e3450fa55a08a8d353
#
_entry.id   87b7d8ee7a0191e3450fa55a08a8d353
#
_cell.length_a   1.000
_cell.length_b   1.000
_cell.length_c   1.000
_cell.angle_alpha   90.00
_cell.angle_beta   90.00
_cell.angle_gamma   90.00
#
_symmetry.space_group_name_H-M   'P 1'
#
loop_
_entity.id
_entity.type
_entity.pdbx_description
1 polymer ?
#
loop_
_entity_poly.entity_id
_entity_poly.type
_entity_poly.pdbx_seq_one_letter_code
_entity_poly.pdbx_strand_id
1 'polypeptide(L)'
;MTVTKANPGSLAVGTPFNYAFTVTNAASAFGPATSVTIKDLVPAGISITGVPSGANVSSATCTPNTFPFMGNGTAILSCTVNFTAAVAAGGNTSFNLPAVPTAVGSSTNTASYDPSGGISPVNPTAGCTTDCASTPVTPVTPG
;
A
#
# COMPACT_ATOMS: atom_id res chain seq x y z
N MET A 1 0.58 -10.03 12.15
CA MET A 1 0.56 -8.71 11.49
C MET A 1 -0.60 -8.63 10.55
N THR A 2 -1.30 -7.52 10.56
CA THR A 2 -2.37 -7.21 9.61
C THR A 2 -2.09 -5.86 8.96
N VAL A 3 -2.43 -5.73 7.67
CA VAL A 3 -2.34 -4.47 6.94
C VAL A 3 -3.71 -4.15 6.38
N THR A 4 -4.16 -2.92 6.58
CA THR A 4 -5.41 -2.42 6.03
C THR A 4 -5.17 -1.15 5.23
N LYS A 5 -6.09 -0.83 4.31
CA LYS A 5 -6.07 0.39 3.51
C LYS A 5 -7.34 1.18 3.76
N ALA A 6 -7.17 2.49 3.92
CA ALA A 6 -8.30 3.39 4.06
C ALA A 6 -9.01 3.62 2.71
N ASN A 7 -10.28 4.00 2.77
CA ASN A 7 -11.02 4.48 1.62
C ASN A 7 -10.48 5.86 1.22
N PRO A 8 -9.91 6.03 0.02
CA PRO A 8 -9.39 7.34 -0.39
C PRO A 8 -10.48 8.35 -0.76
N GLY A 9 -11.75 7.93 -0.80
CA GLY A 9 -12.85 8.78 -1.26
C GLY A 9 -12.87 8.92 -2.77
N SER A 10 -13.63 9.92 -3.26
CA SER A 10 -13.66 10.22 -4.69
C SER A 10 -12.35 10.84 -5.14
N LEU A 11 -11.83 10.40 -6.27
CA LEU A 11 -10.58 10.87 -6.86
C LEU A 11 -10.86 11.72 -8.11
N ALA A 12 -9.91 12.57 -8.47
CA ALA A 12 -9.97 13.37 -9.69
C ALA A 12 -8.68 13.21 -10.48
N VAL A 13 -8.79 13.11 -11.80
CA VAL A 13 -7.63 12.99 -12.70
C VAL A 13 -6.68 14.16 -12.47
N GLY A 14 -5.41 13.86 -12.30
CA GLY A 14 -4.34 14.83 -12.09
C GLY A 14 -4.19 15.36 -10.67
N THR A 15 -5.09 15.02 -9.76
CA THR A 15 -5.02 15.46 -8.36
C THR A 15 -4.31 14.40 -7.51
N PRO A 16 -3.14 14.72 -6.92
CA PRO A 16 -2.42 13.77 -6.08
C PRO A 16 -3.23 13.34 -4.86
N PHE A 17 -3.08 12.09 -4.47
CA PHE A 17 -3.66 11.52 -3.26
C PHE A 17 -2.72 10.47 -2.67
N ASN A 18 -3.07 9.94 -1.52
CA ASN A 18 -2.33 8.86 -0.89
C ASN A 18 -3.22 7.65 -0.68
N TYR A 19 -2.68 6.45 -0.96
CA TYR A 19 -3.20 5.25 -0.36
C TYR A 19 -2.67 5.18 1.07
N ALA A 20 -3.55 5.28 2.04
CA ALA A 20 -3.19 5.22 3.45
C ALA A 20 -3.27 3.78 3.96
N PHE A 21 -2.14 3.29 4.45
CA PHE A 21 -2.02 1.95 5.01
C PHE A 21 -1.91 2.02 6.53
N THR A 22 -2.54 1.07 7.21
CA THR A 22 -2.34 0.85 8.64
C THR A 22 -1.80 -0.55 8.86
N VAL A 23 -0.68 -0.64 9.59
CA VAL A 23 -0.04 -1.89 9.96
C VAL A 23 -0.28 -2.12 11.45
N THR A 24 -0.84 -3.27 11.79
CA THR A 24 -1.07 -3.68 13.17
C THR A 24 -0.23 -4.90 13.48
N ASN A 25 0.61 -4.80 14.50
CA ASN A 25 1.36 -5.95 15.01
C ASN A 25 0.47 -6.71 15.98
N ALA A 26 0.34 -8.04 15.80
CA ALA A 26 -0.57 -8.83 16.59
C ALA A 26 -0.22 -8.78 18.09
N ALA A 27 -1.24 -8.78 18.96
CA ALA A 27 -1.03 -8.80 20.41
C ALA A 27 -0.28 -10.06 20.88
N SER A 28 -0.37 -11.15 20.12
CA SER A 28 0.34 -12.41 20.37
C SER A 28 1.73 -12.46 19.71
N ALA A 29 2.20 -11.38 19.08
CA ALA A 29 3.50 -11.36 18.43
C ALA A 29 4.64 -11.54 19.43
N PHE A 30 5.69 -12.25 19.01
CA PHE A 30 6.87 -12.50 19.86
C PHE A 30 7.72 -11.27 20.11
N GLY A 31 7.57 -10.22 19.31
CA GLY A 31 8.35 -9.01 19.46
C GLY A 31 7.84 -7.89 18.56
N PRO A 32 8.52 -6.72 18.60
CA PRO A 32 8.13 -5.57 17.80
C PRO A 32 8.38 -5.80 16.31
N ALA A 33 7.57 -5.16 15.48
CA ALA A 33 7.75 -5.11 14.04
C ALA A 33 8.60 -3.88 13.67
N THR A 34 9.65 -4.08 12.90
CA THR A 34 10.57 -3.01 12.47
C THR A 34 10.37 -2.60 11.01
N SER A 35 9.68 -3.43 10.24
CA SER A 35 9.43 -3.19 8.82
C SER A 35 8.20 -3.96 8.34
N VAL A 36 7.71 -3.59 7.17
CA VAL A 36 6.70 -4.34 6.44
C VAL A 36 7.03 -4.30 4.94
N THR A 37 6.76 -5.39 4.25
CA THR A 37 6.80 -5.42 2.79
C THR A 37 5.39 -5.61 2.28
N ILE A 38 5.01 -4.78 1.32
CA ILE A 38 3.74 -4.90 0.59
C ILE A 38 4.04 -5.13 -0.90
N LYS A 39 3.17 -5.89 -1.54
CA LYS A 39 3.14 -5.99 -3.01
C LYS A 39 1.82 -5.42 -3.49
N ASP A 40 1.89 -4.29 -4.16
CA ASP A 40 0.73 -3.51 -4.58
C ASP A 40 0.42 -3.80 -6.05
N LEU A 41 -0.78 -4.32 -6.30
CA LEU A 41 -1.31 -4.51 -7.64
C LEU A 41 -1.95 -3.19 -8.06
N VAL A 42 -1.20 -2.39 -8.80
CA VAL A 42 -1.64 -1.04 -9.15
C VAL A 42 -2.66 -1.10 -10.29
N PRO A 43 -3.86 -0.57 -10.07
CA PRO A 43 -4.92 -0.63 -11.07
C PRO A 43 -4.62 0.29 -12.26
N ALA A 44 -5.23 -0.05 -13.41
CA ALA A 44 -5.18 0.82 -14.58
C ALA A 44 -5.75 2.20 -14.23
N GLY A 45 -5.15 3.25 -14.77
CA GLY A 45 -5.57 4.63 -14.52
C GLY A 45 -5.03 5.25 -13.23
N ILE A 46 -4.17 4.54 -12.50
CA ILE A 46 -3.48 5.06 -11.32
C ILE A 46 -1.97 4.97 -11.54
N SER A 47 -1.27 6.02 -11.16
CA SER A 47 0.19 6.10 -11.20
C SER A 47 0.71 6.30 -9.78
N ILE A 48 1.68 5.49 -9.37
CA ILE A 48 2.38 5.67 -8.10
C ILE A 48 3.54 6.64 -8.33
N THR A 49 3.64 7.68 -7.52
CA THR A 49 4.54 8.80 -7.79
C THR A 49 5.82 8.79 -6.96
N GLY A 50 5.92 7.91 -5.97
CA GLY A 50 7.12 7.80 -5.13
C GLY A 50 7.04 6.63 -4.16
N VAL A 51 8.08 6.47 -3.37
CA VAL A 51 8.14 5.45 -2.33
C VAL A 51 7.20 5.77 -1.17
N PRO A 52 6.79 4.77 -0.38
CA PRO A 52 6.01 5.03 0.84
C PRO A 52 6.68 6.03 1.78
N SER A 53 5.86 6.84 2.43
CA SER A 53 6.31 7.86 3.38
C SER A 53 5.35 7.97 4.57
N GLY A 54 5.78 8.62 5.63
CA GLY A 54 4.98 8.84 6.83
C GLY A 54 5.83 9.24 8.02
N ALA A 55 5.17 9.64 9.11
CA ALA A 55 5.85 10.11 10.31
C ALA A 55 6.73 9.04 10.96
N ASN A 56 6.34 7.76 10.85
CA ASN A 56 7.10 6.63 11.40
C ASN A 56 7.87 5.84 10.33
N VAL A 57 8.15 6.46 9.19
CA VAL A 57 8.95 5.82 8.13
C VAL A 57 10.35 6.40 8.14
N SER A 58 11.35 5.57 8.42
CA SER A 58 12.75 5.98 8.36
C SER A 58 13.29 5.89 6.94
N SER A 59 12.87 4.85 6.19
CA SER A 59 13.22 4.66 4.79
C SER A 59 12.23 3.72 4.14
N ALA A 60 12.14 3.79 2.82
CA ALA A 60 11.37 2.84 2.03
C ALA A 60 12.06 2.62 0.69
N THR A 61 11.98 1.38 0.22
CA THR A 61 12.52 0.99 -1.10
C THR A 61 11.48 0.20 -1.85
N CYS A 62 11.41 0.42 -3.16
CA CYS A 62 10.47 -0.28 -4.03
C CYS A 62 11.20 -0.97 -5.18
N THR A 63 10.63 -2.05 -5.66
CA THR A 63 11.07 -2.75 -6.87
C THR A 63 9.86 -2.90 -7.81
N PRO A 64 9.91 -2.34 -9.01
CA PRO A 64 10.95 -1.47 -9.55
C PRO A 64 11.05 -0.13 -8.80
N ASN A 65 12.22 0.49 -8.79
CA ASN A 65 12.44 1.79 -8.15
C ASN A 65 12.44 2.91 -9.19
N THR A 66 11.42 2.93 -10.02
CA THR A 66 11.27 3.90 -11.10
C THR A 66 9.88 4.52 -11.00
N PHE A 67 9.83 5.84 -10.89
CA PHE A 67 8.57 6.59 -10.72
C PHE A 67 8.46 7.66 -11.82
N PRO A 68 7.24 7.96 -12.29
CA PRO A 68 5.99 7.34 -11.90
C PRO A 68 5.89 5.86 -12.32
N PHE A 69 5.29 5.06 -11.47
CA PHE A 69 4.99 3.65 -11.76
C PHE A 69 3.54 3.56 -12.25
N MET A 70 3.36 3.25 -13.53
CA MET A 70 2.05 3.23 -14.16
C MET A 70 1.32 1.93 -13.89
N GLY A 71 0.14 2.01 -13.28
CA GLY A 71 -0.74 0.87 -13.11
C GLY A 71 -1.35 0.41 -14.42
N ASN A 72 -1.58 -0.88 -14.55
CA ASN A 72 -2.25 -1.49 -15.70
C ASN A 72 -3.16 -2.67 -15.30
N GLY A 73 -3.39 -2.85 -13.99
CA GLY A 73 -4.18 -3.96 -13.47
C GLY A 73 -3.42 -5.27 -13.31
N THR A 74 -2.18 -5.36 -13.79
CA THR A 74 -1.32 -6.54 -13.66
C THR A 74 0.07 -6.20 -13.10
N ALA A 75 0.50 -4.95 -13.19
CA ALA A 75 1.81 -4.52 -12.71
C ALA A 75 1.82 -4.47 -11.17
N ILE A 76 2.86 -5.05 -10.57
CA ILE A 76 3.03 -5.13 -9.13
C ILE A 76 4.25 -4.30 -8.71
N LEU A 77 4.02 -3.41 -7.74
CA LEU A 77 5.07 -2.64 -7.08
C LEU A 77 5.32 -3.25 -5.71
N SER A 78 6.52 -3.79 -5.49
CA SER A 78 6.92 -4.36 -4.21
C SER A 78 7.70 -3.33 -3.41
N CYS A 79 7.20 -2.95 -2.23
CA CYS A 79 7.84 -1.94 -1.38
C CYS A 79 8.11 -2.49 0.02
N THR A 80 9.31 -2.23 0.53
CA THR A 80 9.66 -2.48 1.92
C THR A 80 9.73 -1.15 2.66
N VAL A 81 8.97 -1.04 3.74
CA VAL A 81 8.87 0.15 4.58
C VAL A 81 9.56 -0.14 5.91
N ASN A 82 10.58 0.64 6.24
CA ASN A 82 11.28 0.52 7.52
C ASN A 82 10.76 1.59 8.47
N PHE A 83 10.43 1.20 9.70
CA PHE A 83 9.87 2.10 10.70
C PHE A 83 10.98 2.81 11.50
N THR A 84 10.76 4.07 11.83
CA THR A 84 11.64 4.82 12.73
C THR A 84 11.54 4.25 14.15
N ALA A 85 10.32 4.03 14.63
CA ALA A 85 10.05 3.37 15.90
C ALA A 85 9.39 2.03 15.63
N ALA A 86 9.92 0.96 16.20
CA ALA A 86 9.35 -0.37 16.09
C ALA A 86 7.92 -0.40 16.64
N VAL A 87 7.06 -1.19 15.99
CA VAL A 87 5.66 -1.35 16.38
C VAL A 87 5.55 -2.48 17.38
N ALA A 88 5.28 -2.16 18.63
CA ALA A 88 5.14 -3.15 19.71
C ALA A 88 3.98 -4.10 19.43
N ALA A 89 4.03 -5.30 20.04
CA ALA A 89 2.91 -6.24 19.98
C ALA A 89 1.63 -5.56 20.46
N GLY A 90 0.56 -5.68 19.68
CA GLY A 90 -0.72 -5.00 19.92
C GLY A 90 -0.76 -3.55 19.43
N GLY A 91 0.38 -2.99 19.00
CA GLY A 91 0.44 -1.62 18.48
C GLY A 91 0.17 -1.54 16.98
N ASN A 92 0.08 -0.30 16.49
CA ASN A 92 -0.08 -0.04 15.07
C ASN A 92 0.71 1.20 14.62
N THR A 93 0.91 1.31 13.32
CA THR A 93 1.48 2.48 12.68
C THR A 93 0.89 2.63 11.28
N SER A 94 1.10 3.76 10.65
CA SER A 94 0.58 4.04 9.32
C SER A 94 1.66 4.59 8.40
N PHE A 95 1.44 4.42 7.11
CA PHE A 95 2.24 5.06 6.06
C PHE A 95 1.37 5.32 4.83
N ASN A 96 1.86 6.17 3.94
CA ASN A 96 1.18 6.58 2.72
C ASN A 96 1.97 6.15 1.50
N LEU A 97 1.26 5.68 0.49
CA LEU A 97 1.81 5.43 -0.84
C LEU A 97 1.26 6.52 -1.77
N PRO A 98 2.12 7.47 -2.22
CA PRO A 98 1.63 8.59 -3.01
C PRO A 98 1.26 8.18 -4.43
N ALA A 99 0.16 8.72 -4.93
CA ALA A 99 -0.39 8.36 -6.23
C ALA A 99 -1.10 9.54 -6.88
N VAL A 100 -1.36 9.39 -8.18
CA VAL A 100 -2.18 10.31 -8.95
C VAL A 100 -3.03 9.53 -9.95
N PRO A 101 -4.34 9.84 -10.08
CA PRO A 101 -5.17 9.26 -11.12
C PRO A 101 -4.79 9.85 -12.49
N THR A 102 -4.76 8.99 -13.52
CA THR A 102 -4.42 9.38 -14.89
C THR A 102 -5.58 9.20 -15.87
N ALA A 103 -6.67 8.54 -15.46
CA ALA A 103 -7.83 8.30 -16.29
C ALA A 103 -9.10 8.24 -15.45
N VAL A 104 -10.22 8.67 -16.03
CA VAL A 104 -11.55 8.55 -15.41
C VAL A 104 -11.98 7.08 -15.35
N GLY A 105 -12.92 6.78 -14.45
CA GLY A 105 -13.48 5.45 -14.28
C GLY A 105 -13.57 5.07 -12.81
N SER A 106 -13.46 3.80 -12.52
CA SER A 106 -13.40 3.31 -11.14
C SER A 106 -12.18 2.41 -10.96
N SER A 107 -11.63 2.38 -9.77
CA SER A 107 -10.46 1.57 -9.46
C SER A 107 -10.59 0.91 -8.10
N THR A 108 -9.92 -0.23 -7.95
CA THR A 108 -9.72 -0.90 -6.67
C THR A 108 -8.24 -1.22 -6.57
N ASN A 109 -7.60 -0.76 -5.49
CA ASN A 109 -6.19 -1.07 -5.23
C ASN A 109 -6.11 -2.20 -4.21
N THR A 110 -5.34 -3.22 -4.52
CA THR A 110 -5.13 -4.39 -3.67
C THR A 110 -3.65 -4.61 -3.45
N ALA A 111 -3.25 -4.74 -2.19
CA ALA A 111 -1.88 -5.06 -1.81
C ALA A 111 -1.85 -6.29 -0.93
N SER A 112 -0.88 -7.18 -1.16
CA SER A 112 -0.63 -8.32 -0.29
C SER A 112 0.44 -8.00 0.74
N TYR A 113 0.44 -8.73 1.83
CA TYR A 113 1.45 -8.66 2.89
C TYR A 113 1.66 -10.05 3.49
N ASP A 114 2.79 -10.25 4.17
CA ASP A 114 3.08 -11.49 4.89
C ASP A 114 2.63 -11.32 6.36
N PRO A 115 1.65 -12.12 6.83
CA PRO A 115 1.14 -11.98 8.19
C PRO A 115 2.17 -12.34 9.26
N SER A 116 3.24 -13.06 8.90
CA SER A 116 4.35 -13.35 9.81
C SER A 116 5.36 -12.19 9.92
N GLY A 117 5.19 -11.13 9.12
CA GLY A 117 6.13 -10.04 9.03
C GLY A 117 7.31 -10.31 8.11
N GLY A 118 7.28 -11.40 7.33
CA GLY A 118 8.31 -11.70 6.33
C GLY A 118 8.33 -10.72 5.17
N ILE A 119 9.40 -10.77 4.39
CA ILE A 119 9.65 -9.84 3.27
C ILE A 119 9.18 -10.37 1.92
N SER A 120 8.53 -11.54 1.90
CA SER A 120 8.12 -12.22 0.67
C SER A 120 6.63 -12.49 0.62
N PRO A 121 5.78 -11.46 0.59
CA PRO A 121 4.36 -11.66 0.39
C PRO A 121 4.08 -12.28 -0.97
N VAL A 122 2.97 -13.01 -1.09
CA VAL A 122 2.53 -13.56 -2.38
C VAL A 122 2.13 -12.43 -3.33
N ASN A 123 2.23 -12.67 -4.64
CA ASN A 123 1.74 -11.71 -5.62
C ASN A 123 0.21 -11.61 -5.51
N PRO A 124 -0.35 -10.41 -5.32
CA PRO A 124 -1.78 -10.25 -5.20
C PRO A 124 -2.49 -10.41 -6.55
N THR A 125 -3.74 -10.83 -6.48
CA THR A 125 -4.69 -10.78 -7.59
C THR A 125 -5.80 -9.79 -7.24
N ALA A 126 -6.58 -9.35 -8.24
CA ALA A 126 -7.62 -8.33 -8.03
C ALA A 126 -8.66 -8.74 -6.99
N GLY A 127 -8.94 -10.04 -6.83
CA GLY A 127 -9.90 -10.56 -5.85
C GLY A 127 -9.28 -11.07 -4.55
N CYS A 128 -8.01 -10.76 -4.28
CA CYS A 128 -7.32 -11.25 -3.09
C CYS A 128 -7.97 -10.72 -1.82
N THR A 129 -8.31 -11.63 -0.91
CA THR A 129 -8.88 -11.28 0.41
C THR A 129 -8.03 -11.78 1.57
N THR A 130 -7.31 -12.89 1.38
CA THR A 130 -6.45 -13.47 2.43
C THR A 130 -5.07 -12.81 2.39
N ASP A 131 -4.66 -12.19 3.51
CA ASP A 131 -3.40 -11.48 3.64
C ASP A 131 -3.25 -10.36 2.60
N CYS A 132 -4.36 -9.72 2.30
CA CYS A 132 -4.45 -8.60 1.38
C CYS A 132 -5.24 -7.45 2.00
N ALA A 133 -4.84 -6.24 1.62
CA ALA A 133 -5.54 -5.01 1.95
C ALA A 133 -6.06 -4.38 0.65
N SER A 134 -7.35 -4.12 0.59
CA SER A 134 -7.98 -3.53 -0.60
C SER A 134 -8.74 -2.26 -0.25
N THR A 135 -8.73 -1.30 -1.17
CA THR A 135 -9.67 -0.18 -1.12
C THR A 135 -11.04 -0.65 -1.59
N PRO A 136 -12.14 0.00 -1.19
CA PRO A 136 -13.41 -0.17 -1.89
C PRO A 136 -13.28 0.32 -3.33
N VAL A 137 -14.27 0.00 -4.16
CA VAL A 137 -14.35 0.54 -5.52
C VAL A 137 -14.38 2.07 -5.42
N THR A 138 -13.40 2.72 -6.05
CA THR A 138 -13.15 4.15 -5.89
C THR A 138 -13.43 4.85 -7.22
N PRO A 139 -14.39 5.81 -7.27
CA PRO A 139 -14.67 6.54 -8.49
C PRO A 139 -13.59 7.58 -8.79
N VAL A 140 -13.24 7.72 -10.05
CA VAL A 140 -12.31 8.75 -10.54
C VAL A 140 -13.07 9.62 -11.53
N THR A 141 -13.18 10.90 -11.21
CA THR A 141 -13.88 11.90 -12.03
C THR A 141 -12.89 12.72 -12.86
N PRO A 142 -13.36 13.45 -13.89
CA PRO A 142 -12.51 14.39 -14.60
C PRO A 142 -11.90 15.42 -13.64
N GLY A 143 -10.66 15.74 -13.90
CA GLY A 143 -9.93 16.72 -13.10
C GLY A 143 -10.36 18.17 -13.35
#